data_c29921323115d46605eddd92eded6378
#
_entry.id   c29921323115d46605eddd92eded6378
#
_cell.length_a   1.000
_cell.length_b   1.000
_cell.length_c   1.000
_cell.angle_alpha   90.00
_cell.angle_beta   90.00
_cell.angle_gamma   90.00
#
_symmetry.space_group_name_H-M   'P 1'
#
loop_
_entity.id
_entity.type
_entity.pdbx_description
1 polymer ?
#
loop_
_entity_poly.entity_id
_entity_poly.type
_entity_poly.pdbx_seq_one_letter_code
_entity_poly.pdbx_strand_id
1 'polypeptide(L)'
;MKRIFDHPAICYHDFITHPQVSDNAMSQDTAIEKHYGRPGLLKRMLRTLANKGISENDLTFETLAPVDEFHVGGLDATRRILNRLTLFPQDRLVDLGCGTGGPARAIAAISGCHVSGFDLTREFIETGTTLNHMTGMADRVSLAQASILDVPAADATFSHAVMLHVGMNVADKEGIMREAFRLLRPGGRFCVYDVMQTGDGALTFPLPWASDPSFSAVVRPDAYLAAGLAAGFMLEAQHDESAGMARMLTSMSDSGSANRPDNGSDPFHNLARHIEEAVVAPTEIYLRKPGKA
;
A
#
# COMPACT_ATOMS: atom_id res chain seq x y z
N MET A 1 -26.49 -15.74 -7.41
CA MET A 1 -25.17 -15.25 -7.00
C MET A 1 -24.35 -14.99 -8.26
N LYS A 2 -24.37 -13.78 -8.82
CA LYS A 2 -23.50 -13.37 -9.93
C LYS A 2 -22.11 -13.14 -9.36
N ARG A 3 -21.11 -13.74 -9.97
CA ARG A 3 -19.69 -13.60 -9.57
C ARG A 3 -19.25 -12.15 -9.74
N ILE A 4 -18.73 -11.55 -8.68
CA ILE A 4 -18.20 -10.17 -8.61
C ILE A 4 -16.88 -10.04 -9.41
N PHE A 5 -16.47 -11.06 -10.15
CA PHE A 5 -15.15 -11.17 -10.80
C PHE A 5 -15.06 -10.65 -12.24
N ASP A 6 -16.11 -10.04 -12.79
CA ASP A 6 -16.13 -9.55 -14.18
C ASP A 6 -15.89 -8.04 -14.28
N HIS A 7 -14.89 -7.47 -13.58
CA HIS A 7 -14.52 -6.07 -13.78
C HIS A 7 -13.14 -5.97 -14.42
N PRO A 8 -13.03 -5.31 -15.59
CA PRO A 8 -11.75 -5.03 -16.20
C PRO A 8 -10.89 -4.20 -15.22
N ALA A 9 -9.65 -4.62 -15.05
CA ALA A 9 -8.69 -3.95 -14.20
C ALA A 9 -8.62 -2.46 -14.54
N ILE A 10 -8.66 -1.61 -13.51
CA ILE A 10 -8.45 -0.18 -13.66
C ILE A 10 -6.97 0.04 -13.91
N CYS A 11 -6.68 0.86 -14.91
CA CYS A 11 -5.32 1.21 -15.25
C CYS A 11 -4.78 2.14 -14.14
N TYR A 12 -3.92 1.62 -13.26
CA TYR A 12 -3.14 2.40 -12.29
C TYR A 12 -2.42 3.61 -12.93
N HIS A 13 -2.17 3.51 -14.23
CA HIS A 13 -1.53 4.56 -15.02
C HIS A 13 -2.26 5.91 -15.00
N ASP A 14 -3.57 5.92 -14.73
CA ASP A 14 -4.34 7.16 -14.64
C ASP A 14 -4.08 7.93 -13.33
N PHE A 15 -3.47 7.28 -12.35
CA PHE A 15 -3.25 7.82 -11.00
C PHE A 15 -1.78 8.09 -10.67
N ILE A 16 -0.84 7.41 -11.31
CA ILE A 16 0.59 7.56 -11.07
C ILE A 16 1.29 7.96 -12.38
N THR A 17 2.12 9.00 -12.37
CA THR A 17 2.99 9.36 -13.49
C THR A 17 4.39 9.59 -13.04
N HIS A 18 5.31 9.20 -13.94
CA HIS A 18 6.73 9.47 -13.81
C HIS A 18 7.03 10.91 -14.27
N PRO A 19 7.34 11.87 -13.38
CA PRO A 19 7.84 13.17 -13.81
C PRO A 19 9.24 12.98 -14.43
N GLN A 20 9.49 13.65 -15.55
CA GLN A 20 10.86 13.85 -16.03
C GLN A 20 11.56 14.77 -15.00
N VAL A 21 12.52 14.26 -14.26
CA VAL A 21 13.23 15.01 -13.21
C VAL A 21 14.41 15.74 -13.83
N SER A 22 14.40 17.06 -13.74
CA SER A 22 15.61 17.89 -13.95
C SER A 22 16.41 17.87 -12.64
N ASP A 23 17.71 17.61 -12.77
CA ASP A 23 18.70 17.56 -11.69
C ASP A 23 18.63 18.77 -10.74
N ASN A 24 18.16 18.55 -9.53
CA ASN A 24 18.52 19.32 -8.35
C ASN A 24 18.30 18.42 -7.14
N ALA A 25 19.27 18.35 -6.21
CA ALA A 25 19.26 17.47 -5.06
C ALA A 25 18.04 17.73 -4.14
N MET A 26 16.94 17.05 -4.42
CA MET A 26 15.74 17.04 -3.58
C MET A 26 15.88 15.96 -2.51
N SER A 27 15.32 16.20 -1.31
CA SER A 27 15.21 15.14 -0.32
C SER A 27 14.33 14.00 -0.86
N GLN A 28 14.55 12.76 -0.38
CA GLN A 28 13.77 11.59 -0.80
C GLN A 28 12.26 11.82 -0.58
N ASP A 29 11.87 12.44 0.54
CA ASP A 29 10.47 12.77 0.87
C ASP A 29 9.86 13.72 -0.16
N THR A 30 10.58 14.77 -0.58
CA THR A 30 10.11 15.71 -1.60
C THR A 30 9.95 15.03 -2.96
N ALA A 31 10.83 14.06 -3.28
CA ALA A 31 10.75 13.30 -4.53
C ALA A 31 9.52 12.38 -4.54
N ILE A 32 9.22 11.70 -3.42
CA ILE A 32 8.04 10.85 -3.23
C ILE A 32 6.77 11.69 -3.36
N GLU A 33 6.66 12.82 -2.64
CA GLU A 33 5.50 13.72 -2.71
C GLU A 33 5.23 14.20 -4.14
N LYS A 34 6.29 14.58 -4.87
CA LYS A 34 6.18 15.03 -6.26
C LYS A 34 5.79 13.90 -7.23
N HIS A 35 6.23 12.67 -6.96
CA HIS A 35 5.90 11.50 -7.78
C HIS A 35 4.41 11.16 -7.69
N TYR A 36 3.82 11.24 -6.49
CA TYR A 36 2.45 10.83 -6.22
C TYR A 36 1.43 11.99 -6.22
N GLY A 37 1.85 13.23 -5.94
CA GLY A 37 0.97 14.41 -5.86
C GLY A 37 0.58 14.94 -7.24
N ARG A 38 -0.71 14.84 -7.61
CA ARG A 38 -1.28 15.42 -8.83
C ARG A 38 -2.62 16.07 -8.57
N PRO A 39 -2.77 17.37 -8.83
CA PRO A 39 -4.02 18.09 -8.61
C PRO A 39 -5.23 17.40 -9.28
N GLY A 40 -6.33 17.28 -8.52
CA GLY A 40 -7.59 16.77 -9.02
C GLY A 40 -7.75 15.24 -8.95
N LEU A 41 -7.02 14.58 -8.08
CA LEU A 41 -7.09 13.12 -7.87
C LEU A 41 -8.53 12.66 -7.58
N LEU A 42 -9.22 13.29 -6.62
CA LEU A 42 -10.61 12.95 -6.29
C LEU A 42 -11.51 12.96 -7.54
N LYS A 43 -11.41 14.02 -8.35
CA LYS A 43 -12.23 14.15 -9.58
C LYS A 43 -11.91 13.03 -10.58
N ARG A 44 -10.64 12.62 -10.71
CA ARG A 44 -10.25 11.50 -11.58
C ARG A 44 -10.83 10.18 -11.07
N MET A 45 -10.73 9.91 -9.75
CA MET A 45 -11.29 8.71 -9.12
C MET A 45 -12.81 8.62 -9.35
N LEU A 46 -13.56 9.68 -9.01
CA LEU A 46 -15.01 9.74 -9.18
C LEU A 46 -15.42 9.58 -10.66
N ARG A 47 -14.70 10.20 -11.58
CA ARG A 47 -14.96 10.02 -13.01
C ARG A 47 -14.72 8.57 -13.47
N THR A 48 -13.67 7.93 -12.96
CA THR A 48 -13.38 6.52 -13.28
C THR A 48 -14.49 5.60 -12.77
N LEU A 49 -15.01 5.85 -11.57
CA LEU A 49 -16.14 5.11 -11.01
C LEU A 49 -17.44 5.36 -11.79
N ALA A 50 -17.72 6.62 -12.14
CA ALA A 50 -18.90 6.99 -12.94
C ALA A 50 -18.89 6.31 -14.32
N ASN A 51 -17.74 6.20 -14.98
CA ASN A 51 -17.58 5.46 -16.25
C ASN A 51 -17.88 3.95 -16.10
N LYS A 52 -17.84 3.41 -14.86
CA LYS A 52 -18.23 2.05 -14.52
C LYS A 52 -19.67 1.94 -13.99
N GLY A 53 -20.43 3.03 -14.02
CA GLY A 53 -21.82 3.07 -13.57
C GLY A 53 -21.99 3.18 -12.05
N ILE A 54 -20.91 3.51 -11.31
CA ILE A 54 -20.96 3.73 -9.86
C ILE A 54 -21.17 5.22 -9.60
N SER A 55 -22.30 5.58 -8.95
CA SER A 55 -22.59 6.95 -8.59
C SER A 55 -21.97 7.35 -7.25
N GLU A 56 -21.86 8.65 -6.99
CA GLU A 56 -21.33 9.16 -5.72
C GLU A 56 -22.20 8.77 -4.51
N ASN A 57 -23.49 8.46 -4.74
CA ASN A 57 -24.39 8.02 -3.68
C ASN A 57 -24.23 6.52 -3.33
N ASP A 58 -23.52 5.74 -4.16
CA ASP A 58 -23.33 4.31 -4.00
C ASP A 58 -21.91 3.98 -3.52
N LEU A 59 -21.18 5.00 -3.02
CA LEU A 59 -19.80 4.81 -2.58
C LEU A 59 -19.76 4.04 -1.25
N THR A 60 -19.04 2.92 -1.29
CA THR A 60 -18.63 2.09 -0.15
C THR A 60 -17.14 1.78 -0.29
N PHE A 61 -16.54 1.17 0.71
CA PHE A 61 -15.14 0.74 0.58
C PHE A 61 -14.97 -0.30 -0.55
N GLU A 62 -15.99 -1.14 -0.83
CA GLU A 62 -15.93 -2.09 -1.93
C GLU A 62 -16.01 -1.41 -3.30
N THR A 63 -16.90 -0.43 -3.44
CA THR A 63 -17.05 0.26 -4.73
C THR A 63 -15.89 1.19 -5.02
N LEU A 64 -15.18 1.68 -3.99
CA LEU A 64 -13.94 2.46 -4.10
C LEU A 64 -12.71 1.59 -4.38
N ALA A 65 -12.68 0.35 -3.91
CA ALA A 65 -11.50 -0.51 -3.98
C ALA A 65 -10.79 -0.53 -5.34
N PRO A 66 -11.50 -0.52 -6.48
CA PRO A 66 -10.85 -0.46 -7.78
C PRO A 66 -10.01 0.80 -8.04
N VAL A 67 -10.16 1.86 -7.29
CA VAL A 67 -9.49 3.17 -7.50
C VAL A 67 -8.69 3.65 -6.30
N ASP A 68 -8.68 2.93 -5.17
CA ASP A 68 -7.98 3.37 -3.96
C ASP A 68 -7.26 2.27 -3.15
N GLU A 69 -7.28 1.03 -3.62
CA GLU A 69 -6.47 -0.07 -3.11
C GLU A 69 -5.20 -0.23 -3.96
N PHE A 70 -4.24 0.68 -3.77
CA PHE A 70 -3.05 0.83 -4.63
C PHE A 70 -1.92 -0.16 -4.34
N HIS A 71 -2.24 -1.37 -3.93
CA HIS A 71 -1.26 -2.43 -3.71
C HIS A 71 -1.63 -3.71 -4.48
N VAL A 72 -0.66 -4.58 -4.65
CA VAL A 72 -0.84 -5.87 -5.32
C VAL A 72 -1.92 -6.68 -4.62
N GLY A 73 -2.89 -7.18 -5.39
CA GLY A 73 -4.02 -7.96 -4.89
C GLY A 73 -5.17 -7.13 -4.33
N GLY A 74 -5.04 -5.79 -4.22
CA GLY A 74 -6.13 -4.88 -3.85
C GLY A 74 -6.92 -5.33 -2.62
N LEU A 75 -8.22 -5.14 -2.61
CA LEU A 75 -9.11 -5.48 -1.48
C LEU A 75 -9.00 -6.94 -1.02
N ASP A 76 -8.69 -7.88 -1.90
CA ASP A 76 -8.52 -9.27 -1.50
C ASP A 76 -7.25 -9.48 -0.67
N ALA A 77 -6.18 -8.74 -0.96
CA ALA A 77 -4.98 -8.74 -0.12
C ALA A 77 -5.27 -8.09 1.24
N THR A 78 -5.98 -6.96 1.28
CA THR A 78 -6.43 -6.33 2.54
C THR A 78 -7.24 -7.31 3.39
N ARG A 79 -8.20 -8.02 2.80
CA ARG A 79 -9.00 -9.05 3.50
C ARG A 79 -8.14 -10.21 4.02
N ARG A 80 -7.18 -10.67 3.24
CA ARG A 80 -6.25 -11.73 3.64
C ARG A 80 -5.40 -11.31 4.84
N ILE A 81 -4.86 -10.08 4.81
CA ILE A 81 -4.08 -9.50 5.91
C ILE A 81 -4.92 -9.38 7.17
N LEU A 82 -6.17 -8.90 7.05
CA LEU A 82 -7.11 -8.82 8.18
C LEU A 82 -7.37 -10.18 8.83
N ASN A 83 -7.58 -11.22 8.03
CA ASN A 83 -7.79 -12.57 8.55
C ASN A 83 -6.58 -13.09 9.36
N ARG A 84 -5.35 -12.70 8.96
CA ARG A 84 -4.11 -13.07 9.67
C ARG A 84 -3.87 -12.21 10.92
N LEU A 85 -4.26 -10.94 10.90
CA LEU A 85 -4.07 -10.03 12.04
C LEU A 85 -5.08 -10.26 13.16
N THR A 86 -6.30 -10.69 12.87
CA THR A 86 -7.38 -10.92 13.84
C THR A 86 -7.67 -9.67 14.67
N LEU A 87 -8.35 -8.69 14.06
CA LEU A 87 -8.71 -7.41 14.68
C LEU A 87 -10.09 -7.48 15.35
N PHE A 88 -10.25 -6.70 16.40
CA PHE A 88 -11.51 -6.53 17.14
C PHE A 88 -11.94 -5.05 17.15
N PRO A 89 -13.23 -4.75 17.37
CA PRO A 89 -13.75 -3.37 17.37
C PRO A 89 -13.04 -2.40 18.34
N GLN A 90 -12.50 -2.90 19.46
CA GLN A 90 -11.75 -2.11 20.44
C GLN A 90 -10.28 -1.87 20.06
N ASP A 91 -9.80 -2.48 18.98
CA ASP A 91 -8.43 -2.27 18.52
C ASP A 91 -8.26 -0.88 17.90
N ARG A 92 -7.02 -0.42 17.90
CA ARG A 92 -6.57 0.79 17.23
C ARG A 92 -5.45 0.41 16.29
N LEU A 93 -5.63 0.67 15.01
CA LEU A 93 -4.64 0.34 13.99
C LEU A 93 -4.02 1.62 13.42
N VAL A 94 -2.71 1.59 13.18
CA VAL A 94 -2.03 2.60 12.37
C VAL A 94 -1.71 2.04 11.00
N ASP A 95 -2.01 2.83 9.95
CA ASP A 95 -1.68 2.55 8.55
C ASP A 95 -0.55 3.50 8.11
N LEU A 96 0.65 2.95 7.94
CA LEU A 96 1.89 3.66 7.61
C LEU A 96 2.05 3.75 6.09
N GLY A 97 1.83 4.94 5.54
CA GLY A 97 1.76 5.17 4.09
C GLY A 97 0.38 4.82 3.53
N CYS A 98 -0.65 5.38 4.15
CA CYS A 98 -2.05 5.01 3.90
C CYS A 98 -2.60 5.43 2.52
N GLY A 99 -1.86 6.19 1.74
CA GLY A 99 -2.35 6.74 0.48
C GLY A 99 -3.66 7.51 0.64
N THR A 100 -4.65 7.21 -0.18
CA THR A 100 -6.02 7.78 -0.07
C THR A 100 -6.88 7.08 0.99
N GLY A 101 -6.33 6.16 1.75
CA GLY A 101 -7.02 5.47 2.84
C GLY A 101 -7.93 4.32 2.41
N GLY A 102 -7.74 3.73 1.23
CA GLY A 102 -8.50 2.56 0.77
C GLY A 102 -8.43 1.40 1.76
N PRO A 103 -7.22 0.86 2.04
CA PRO A 103 -7.04 -0.19 3.05
C PRO A 103 -7.57 0.22 4.43
N ALA A 104 -7.33 1.46 4.87
CA ALA A 104 -7.82 1.96 6.15
C ALA A 104 -9.35 1.88 6.25
N ARG A 105 -10.09 2.27 5.19
CA ARG A 105 -11.56 2.15 5.14
C ARG A 105 -12.02 0.71 5.16
N ALA A 106 -11.40 -0.16 4.36
CA ALA A 106 -11.70 -1.58 4.32
C ALA A 106 -11.48 -2.23 5.69
N ILE A 107 -10.34 -1.96 6.33
CA ILE A 107 -10.01 -2.46 7.67
C ILE A 107 -11.05 -2.01 8.69
N ALA A 108 -11.37 -0.71 8.73
CA ALA A 108 -12.34 -0.17 9.66
C ALA A 108 -13.76 -0.72 9.45
N ALA A 109 -14.18 -0.87 8.19
CA ALA A 109 -15.51 -1.39 7.86
C ALA A 109 -15.66 -2.88 8.22
N ILE A 110 -14.65 -3.69 7.96
CA ILE A 110 -14.69 -5.14 8.18
C ILE A 110 -14.52 -5.50 9.66
N SER A 111 -13.55 -4.87 10.35
CA SER A 111 -13.22 -5.20 11.74
C SER A 111 -14.00 -4.42 12.79
N GLY A 112 -14.52 -3.25 12.41
CA GLY A 112 -15.13 -2.28 13.34
C GLY A 112 -14.12 -1.45 14.13
N CYS A 113 -12.81 -1.64 13.98
CA CYS A 113 -11.78 -0.92 14.72
C CYS A 113 -11.59 0.52 14.22
N HIS A 114 -10.87 1.34 15.00
CA HIS A 114 -10.42 2.66 14.57
C HIS A 114 -9.08 2.57 13.86
N VAL A 115 -8.96 3.25 12.70
CA VAL A 115 -7.73 3.32 11.91
C VAL A 115 -7.24 4.76 11.80
N SER A 116 -5.95 4.96 12.11
CA SER A 116 -5.25 6.23 11.87
C SER A 116 -4.24 6.03 10.76
N GLY A 117 -4.42 6.69 9.63
CA GLY A 117 -3.52 6.61 8.48
C GLY A 117 -2.64 7.84 8.36
N PHE A 118 -1.38 7.62 7.98
CA PHE A 118 -0.39 8.67 7.76
C PHE A 118 0.27 8.49 6.39
N ASP A 119 0.38 9.58 5.64
CA ASP A 119 1.04 9.61 4.33
C ASP A 119 1.74 10.96 4.12
N LEU A 120 2.84 10.97 3.37
CA LEU A 120 3.56 12.21 3.02
C LEU A 120 2.78 13.07 2.03
N THR A 121 1.97 12.46 1.17
CA THR A 121 1.31 13.12 0.05
C THR A 121 0.05 13.83 0.49
N ARG A 122 0.12 15.15 0.58
CA ARG A 122 -1.00 15.99 1.00
C ARG A 122 -2.28 15.75 0.21
N GLU A 123 -2.18 15.63 -1.12
CA GLU A 123 -3.35 15.40 -1.98
C GLU A 123 -4.02 14.05 -1.70
N PHE A 124 -3.25 13.03 -1.32
CA PHE A 124 -3.81 11.75 -0.89
C PHE A 124 -4.64 11.91 0.37
N ILE A 125 -4.13 12.62 1.36
CA ILE A 125 -4.80 12.87 2.63
C ILE A 125 -6.09 13.69 2.43
N GLU A 126 -6.04 14.78 1.65
CA GLU A 126 -7.22 15.61 1.35
C GLU A 126 -8.29 14.81 0.59
N THR A 127 -7.87 14.03 -0.41
CA THR A 127 -8.76 13.13 -1.16
C THR A 127 -9.35 12.06 -0.26
N GLY A 128 -8.53 11.36 0.50
CA GLY A 128 -8.95 10.29 1.40
C GLY A 128 -9.91 10.76 2.50
N THR A 129 -9.65 11.94 3.07
CA THR A 129 -10.54 12.56 4.06
C THR A 129 -11.91 12.82 3.46
N THR A 130 -11.97 13.33 2.22
CA THR A 130 -13.24 13.52 1.51
C THR A 130 -13.94 12.20 1.27
N LEU A 131 -13.23 11.17 0.82
CA LEU A 131 -13.79 9.82 0.61
C LEU A 131 -14.28 9.19 1.92
N ASN A 132 -13.62 9.44 3.07
CA ASN A 132 -14.10 9.00 4.38
C ASN A 132 -15.48 9.59 4.71
N HIS A 133 -15.69 10.88 4.41
CA HIS A 133 -17.01 11.51 4.57
C HIS A 133 -18.05 10.93 3.60
N MET A 134 -17.70 10.77 2.32
CA MET A 134 -18.61 10.23 1.30
C MET A 134 -19.04 8.78 1.58
N THR A 135 -18.20 8.00 2.26
CA THR A 135 -18.47 6.59 2.61
C THR A 135 -18.97 6.39 4.04
N GLY A 136 -19.18 7.47 4.82
CA GLY A 136 -19.60 7.39 6.23
C GLY A 136 -18.54 6.78 7.16
N MET A 137 -17.26 6.83 6.79
CA MET A 137 -16.14 6.27 7.57
C MET A 137 -15.40 7.32 8.41
N ALA A 138 -15.80 8.60 8.37
CA ALA A 138 -15.08 9.69 9.03
C ALA A 138 -14.95 9.52 10.57
N ASP A 139 -15.88 8.84 11.21
CA ASP A 139 -15.82 8.56 12.65
C ASP A 139 -14.85 7.43 13.03
N ARG A 140 -14.42 6.62 12.07
CA ARG A 140 -13.58 5.44 12.30
C ARG A 140 -12.20 5.52 11.65
N VAL A 141 -12.06 6.33 10.59
CA VAL A 141 -10.81 6.49 9.82
C VAL A 141 -10.37 7.94 9.87
N SER A 142 -9.24 8.20 10.51
CA SER A 142 -8.57 9.50 10.52
C SER A 142 -7.32 9.46 9.67
N LEU A 143 -7.13 10.44 8.78
CA LEU A 143 -5.95 10.54 7.92
C LEU A 143 -5.21 11.85 8.21
N ALA A 144 -3.89 11.81 8.26
CA ALA A 144 -3.06 12.99 8.48
C ALA A 144 -1.77 12.94 7.66
N GLN A 145 -1.33 14.12 7.18
CA GLN A 145 -0.05 14.24 6.49
C GLN A 145 1.11 14.14 7.50
N ALA A 146 1.94 13.10 7.35
CA ALA A 146 3.15 12.91 8.13
C ALA A 146 4.10 11.92 7.46
N SER A 147 5.40 12.00 7.81
CA SER A 147 6.37 10.96 7.50
C SER A 147 6.09 9.73 8.36
N ILE A 148 6.20 8.54 7.75
CA ILE A 148 6.12 7.27 8.50
C ILE A 148 7.34 7.02 9.39
N LEU A 149 8.37 7.86 9.27
CA LEU A 149 9.57 7.83 10.12
C LEU A 149 9.43 8.72 11.36
N ASP A 150 8.39 9.58 11.42
CA ASP A 150 8.11 10.50 12.54
C ASP A 150 6.60 10.79 12.60
N VAL A 151 5.84 9.82 13.08
CA VAL A 151 4.37 9.89 13.17
C VAL A 151 3.96 10.71 14.40
N PRO A 152 3.08 11.72 14.27
CA PRO A 152 2.66 12.58 15.38
C PRO A 152 1.64 11.87 16.29
N ALA A 153 2.04 10.74 16.87
CA ALA A 153 1.26 9.97 17.83
C ALA A 153 2.13 9.55 19.02
N ALA A 154 1.52 9.44 20.19
CA ALA A 154 2.21 9.00 21.40
C ALA A 154 2.67 7.54 21.29
N ASP A 155 3.70 7.19 22.06
CA ASP A 155 4.19 5.82 22.20
C ASP A 155 3.09 4.88 22.67
N ALA A 156 3.15 3.64 22.20
CA ALA A 156 2.23 2.57 22.62
C ALA A 156 0.74 2.91 22.44
N THR A 157 0.40 3.71 21.41
CA THR A 157 -0.99 4.10 21.13
C THR A 157 -1.77 3.00 20.42
N PHE A 158 -1.12 2.22 19.55
CA PHE A 158 -1.81 1.30 18.66
C PHE A 158 -1.61 -0.15 19.07
N SER A 159 -2.62 -0.98 18.81
CA SER A 159 -2.54 -2.43 18.98
C SER A 159 -1.97 -3.13 17.75
N HIS A 160 -2.19 -2.54 16.59
CA HIS A 160 -1.76 -3.08 15.30
C HIS A 160 -1.20 -1.97 14.41
N ALA A 161 -0.28 -2.36 13.53
CA ALA A 161 0.23 -1.52 12.46
C ALA A 161 0.20 -2.30 11.14
N VAL A 162 -0.03 -1.59 10.05
CA VAL A 162 0.14 -2.10 8.70
C VAL A 162 0.99 -1.12 7.90
N MET A 163 1.74 -1.64 6.92
CA MET A 163 2.43 -0.88 5.89
C MET A 163 2.30 -1.66 4.59
N LEU A 164 1.54 -1.12 3.63
CA LEU A 164 1.14 -1.83 2.42
C LEU A 164 1.70 -1.12 1.19
N HIS A 165 2.73 -1.71 0.55
CA HIS A 165 3.40 -1.19 -0.64
C HIS A 165 3.98 0.24 -0.47
N VAL A 166 4.71 0.45 0.61
CA VAL A 166 5.33 1.74 0.96
C VAL A 166 6.85 1.63 1.10
N GLY A 167 7.32 0.57 1.73
CA GLY A 167 8.72 0.42 2.08
C GLY A 167 9.65 0.38 0.87
N MET A 168 9.18 -0.08 -0.32
CA MET A 168 9.96 -0.03 -1.55
C MET A 168 10.32 1.42 -1.99
N ASN A 169 9.71 2.44 -1.40
CA ASN A 169 10.02 3.86 -1.61
C ASN A 169 10.93 4.44 -0.52
N VAL A 170 11.11 3.76 0.63
CA VAL A 170 11.79 4.31 1.80
C VAL A 170 13.07 3.53 2.10
N ALA A 171 14.22 4.18 1.97
CA ALA A 171 15.51 3.53 2.16
C ALA A 171 15.78 3.16 3.63
N ASP A 172 15.34 3.98 4.60
CA ASP A 172 15.56 3.76 6.04
C ASP A 172 14.60 2.71 6.62
N LYS A 173 14.90 1.42 6.37
CA LYS A 173 14.14 0.31 6.93
C LYS A 173 14.22 0.25 8.45
N GLU A 174 15.36 0.63 9.02
CA GLU A 174 15.54 0.70 10.46
C GLU A 174 14.67 1.78 11.09
N GLY A 175 14.58 2.96 10.46
CA GLY A 175 13.69 4.05 10.89
C GLY A 175 12.24 3.61 10.89
N ILE A 176 11.76 2.97 9.82
CA ILE A 176 10.41 2.40 9.75
C ILE A 176 10.16 1.46 10.93
N MET A 177 11.07 0.52 11.18
CA MET A 177 10.88 -0.48 12.24
C MET A 177 10.94 0.14 13.63
N ARG A 178 11.84 1.10 13.88
CA ARG A 178 11.89 1.83 15.17
C ARG A 178 10.60 2.59 15.41
N GLU A 179 10.07 3.27 14.39
CA GLU A 179 8.84 4.06 14.53
C GLU A 179 7.61 3.16 14.74
N ALA A 180 7.46 2.12 13.94
CA ALA A 180 6.39 1.13 14.14
C ALA A 180 6.46 0.50 15.55
N PHE A 181 7.67 0.17 16.02
CA PHE A 181 7.86 -0.37 17.37
C PHE A 181 7.47 0.64 18.45
N ARG A 182 7.83 1.92 18.31
CA ARG A 182 7.45 2.99 19.24
C ARG A 182 5.92 3.12 19.33
N LEU A 183 5.25 3.14 18.21
CA LEU A 183 3.80 3.34 18.09
C LEU A 183 2.98 2.20 18.67
N LEU A 184 3.50 0.98 18.62
CA LEU A 184 2.79 -0.20 19.08
C LEU A 184 2.87 -0.39 20.61
N ARG A 185 1.75 -0.78 21.21
CA ARG A 185 1.71 -1.26 22.60
C ARG A 185 2.44 -2.61 22.74
N PRO A 186 2.89 -2.98 23.94
CA PRO A 186 3.40 -4.34 24.21
C PRO A 186 2.38 -5.39 23.76
N GLY A 187 2.83 -6.42 23.05
CA GLY A 187 2.00 -7.44 22.44
C GLY A 187 1.39 -7.03 21.08
N GLY A 188 1.59 -5.79 20.65
CA GLY A 188 1.08 -5.29 19.35
C GLY A 188 1.75 -5.97 18.14
N ARG A 189 1.05 -6.01 17.01
CA ARG A 189 1.47 -6.70 15.80
C ARG A 189 1.66 -5.71 14.65
N PHE A 190 2.66 -5.95 13.81
CA PHE A 190 2.95 -5.17 12.62
C PHE A 190 2.96 -6.08 11.40
N CYS A 191 2.17 -5.76 10.39
CA CYS A 191 2.22 -6.40 9.07
C CYS A 191 2.89 -5.46 8.07
N VAL A 192 3.99 -5.91 7.49
CA VAL A 192 4.59 -5.30 6.29
C VAL A 192 4.16 -6.14 5.10
N TYR A 193 3.52 -5.53 4.11
CA TYR A 193 3.23 -6.13 2.82
C TYR A 193 3.84 -5.26 1.72
N ASP A 194 4.86 -5.80 1.05
CA ASP A 194 5.64 -5.01 0.09
C ASP A 194 6.15 -5.87 -1.06
N VAL A 195 6.53 -5.24 -2.18
CA VAL A 195 7.31 -5.91 -3.23
C VAL A 195 8.75 -5.99 -2.76
N MET A 196 9.25 -7.20 -2.57
CA MET A 196 10.61 -7.46 -2.09
C MET A 196 11.41 -8.25 -3.12
N GLN A 197 12.73 -8.04 -3.16
CA GLN A 197 13.61 -8.77 -4.03
C GLN A 197 13.82 -10.19 -3.51
N THR A 198 13.55 -11.20 -4.35
CA THR A 198 13.69 -12.63 -3.99
C THR A 198 14.72 -13.35 -4.84
N GLY A 199 14.95 -12.90 -6.07
CA GLY A 199 15.99 -13.41 -6.97
C GLY A 199 17.19 -12.49 -7.11
N ASP A 200 18.17 -12.91 -7.93
CA ASP A 200 19.41 -12.16 -8.17
C ASP A 200 19.36 -11.29 -9.45
N GLY A 201 18.23 -11.26 -10.13
CA GLY A 201 18.01 -10.46 -11.33
C GLY A 201 18.02 -8.96 -11.06
N ALA A 202 18.51 -8.17 -12.02
CA ALA A 202 18.42 -6.71 -11.98
C ALA A 202 16.98 -6.25 -12.30
N LEU A 203 16.51 -5.21 -11.62
CA LEU A 203 15.21 -4.59 -11.91
C LEU A 203 15.28 -3.77 -13.18
N THR A 204 14.30 -3.94 -14.05
CA THR A 204 14.06 -3.10 -15.23
C THR A 204 13.07 -2.01 -14.86
N PHE A 205 13.38 -0.78 -15.17
CA PHE A 205 12.54 0.39 -14.93
C PHE A 205 11.89 0.88 -16.24
N PRO A 206 10.75 1.61 -16.16
CA PRO A 206 10.08 2.05 -14.94
C PRO A 206 9.33 0.92 -14.22
N LEU A 207 9.15 1.09 -12.91
CA LEU A 207 8.28 0.27 -12.05
C LEU A 207 7.16 1.14 -11.47
N PRO A 208 6.03 0.59 -10.97
CA PRO A 208 4.91 1.40 -10.48
C PRO A 208 5.29 2.44 -9.43
N TRP A 209 6.32 2.19 -8.64
CA TRP A 209 6.80 3.08 -7.58
C TRP A 209 8.05 3.89 -7.93
N ALA A 210 8.71 3.62 -9.06
CA ALA A 210 9.98 4.27 -9.42
C ALA A 210 10.18 4.37 -10.92
N SER A 211 10.54 5.57 -11.40
CA SER A 211 10.88 5.79 -12.82
C SER A 211 12.26 5.24 -13.20
N ASP A 212 13.18 5.20 -12.24
CA ASP A 212 14.55 4.72 -12.38
C ASP A 212 15.08 4.17 -11.05
N PRO A 213 16.26 3.49 -11.04
CA PRO A 213 16.81 2.85 -9.85
C PRO A 213 17.01 3.77 -8.64
N SER A 214 17.28 5.06 -8.84
CA SER A 214 17.56 6.00 -7.75
C SER A 214 16.35 6.29 -6.86
N PHE A 215 15.15 6.02 -7.37
CA PHE A 215 13.88 6.18 -6.63
C PHE A 215 13.38 4.87 -6.02
N SER A 216 14.07 3.75 -6.21
CA SER A 216 13.67 2.45 -5.69
C SER A 216 14.50 2.06 -4.47
N ALA A 217 13.83 1.74 -3.39
CA ALA A 217 14.40 1.21 -2.16
C ALA A 217 14.00 -0.26 -1.92
N VAL A 218 13.74 -1.01 -3.00
CA VAL A 218 13.46 -2.45 -2.93
C VAL A 218 14.66 -3.18 -2.35
N VAL A 219 14.39 -4.03 -1.35
CA VAL A 219 15.39 -4.86 -0.69
C VAL A 219 14.85 -6.27 -0.51
N ARG A 220 15.72 -7.20 -0.09
CA ARG A 220 15.31 -8.57 0.26
C ARG A 220 14.51 -8.59 1.58
N PRO A 221 13.65 -9.60 1.80
CA PRO A 221 12.92 -9.79 3.07
C PRO A 221 13.85 -9.77 4.29
N ASP A 222 15.05 -10.30 4.17
CA ASP A 222 16.03 -10.35 5.25
C ASP A 222 16.41 -8.96 5.79
N ALA A 223 16.40 -7.92 4.93
CA ALA A 223 16.69 -6.57 5.39
C ALA A 223 15.57 -6.03 6.29
N TYR A 224 14.29 -6.32 5.96
CA TYR A 224 13.16 -5.99 6.83
C TYR A 224 13.22 -6.76 8.16
N LEU A 225 13.57 -8.06 8.09
CA LEU A 225 13.69 -8.90 9.28
C LEU A 225 14.81 -8.43 10.18
N ALA A 226 15.99 -8.14 9.64
CA ALA A 226 17.12 -7.63 10.41
C ALA A 226 16.79 -6.30 11.10
N ALA A 227 16.17 -5.35 10.38
CA ALA A 227 15.73 -4.09 10.94
C ALA A 227 14.65 -4.28 12.02
N GLY A 228 13.70 -5.18 11.81
CA GLY A 228 12.65 -5.51 12.78
C GLY A 228 13.20 -6.11 14.06
N LEU A 229 14.10 -7.08 13.94
CA LEU A 229 14.77 -7.70 15.09
C LEU A 229 15.63 -6.68 15.86
N ALA A 230 16.36 -5.82 15.15
CA ALA A 230 17.14 -4.73 15.76
C ALA A 230 16.27 -3.73 16.52
N ALA A 231 15.04 -3.45 16.06
CA ALA A 231 14.07 -2.62 16.74
C ALA A 231 13.43 -3.32 17.97
N GLY A 232 13.61 -4.64 18.13
CA GLY A 232 13.08 -5.42 19.24
C GLY A 232 11.83 -6.24 18.92
N PHE A 233 11.41 -6.32 17.67
CA PHE A 233 10.33 -7.20 17.25
C PHE A 233 10.74 -8.68 17.25
N MET A 234 9.75 -9.54 17.33
CA MET A 234 9.87 -10.98 17.04
C MET A 234 9.14 -11.28 15.73
N LEU A 235 9.71 -12.13 14.90
CA LEU A 235 9.05 -12.65 13.71
C LEU A 235 7.93 -13.63 14.12
N GLU A 236 6.71 -13.42 13.61
CA GLU A 236 5.61 -14.39 13.75
C GLU A 236 5.42 -15.24 12.49
N ALA A 237 5.45 -14.61 11.31
CA ALA A 237 5.27 -15.30 10.04
C ALA A 237 5.83 -14.47 8.87
N GLN A 238 6.14 -15.18 7.77
CA GLN A 238 6.45 -14.60 6.46
C GLN A 238 5.74 -15.40 5.39
N HIS A 239 5.17 -14.70 4.40
CA HIS A 239 4.46 -15.33 3.28
C HIS A 239 4.86 -14.70 1.96
N ASP A 240 5.14 -15.53 0.97
CA ASP A 240 5.27 -15.14 -0.43
C ASP A 240 3.88 -15.19 -1.08
N GLU A 241 3.43 -14.08 -1.64
CA GLU A 241 2.10 -13.94 -2.25
C GLU A 241 2.15 -13.89 -3.79
N SER A 242 3.24 -14.37 -4.41
CA SER A 242 3.44 -14.40 -5.88
C SER A 242 2.32 -15.15 -6.61
N ALA A 243 1.80 -16.22 -6.02
CA ALA A 243 0.71 -17.01 -6.61
C ALA A 243 -0.59 -16.23 -6.76
N GLY A 244 -0.85 -15.25 -5.89
CA GLY A 244 -1.99 -14.33 -6.00
C GLY A 244 -1.81 -13.35 -7.15
N MET A 245 -0.59 -12.89 -7.37
CA MET A 245 -0.25 -11.96 -8.44
C MET A 245 -0.39 -12.59 -9.82
N ALA A 246 0.07 -13.81 -10.02
CA ALA A 246 -0.10 -14.52 -11.29
C ALA A 246 -1.58 -14.58 -11.72
N ARG A 247 -2.49 -14.85 -10.78
CA ARG A 247 -3.95 -14.84 -11.05
C ARG A 247 -4.46 -13.44 -11.43
N MET A 248 -3.98 -12.41 -10.76
CA MET A 248 -4.36 -11.02 -11.07
C MET A 248 -3.87 -10.61 -12.46
N LEU A 249 -2.63 -10.95 -12.82
CA LEU A 249 -2.07 -10.67 -14.13
C LEU A 249 -2.80 -11.41 -15.26
N THR A 250 -3.14 -12.68 -15.05
CA THR A 250 -3.96 -13.46 -16.00
C THR A 250 -5.32 -12.80 -16.23
N SER A 251 -5.99 -12.34 -15.16
CA SER A 251 -7.28 -11.64 -15.30
C SER A 251 -7.18 -10.28 -16.00
N MET A 252 -6.05 -9.58 -15.86
CA MET A 252 -5.77 -8.32 -16.59
C MET A 252 -5.52 -8.58 -18.08
N SER A 253 -4.82 -9.65 -18.44
CA SER A 253 -4.59 -10.11 -19.81
C SER A 253 -5.90 -10.43 -20.53
N ASP A 254 -6.78 -11.21 -19.88
CA ASP A 254 -8.06 -11.64 -20.43
C ASP A 254 -9.05 -10.46 -20.66
N SER A 255 -8.87 -9.35 -19.94
CA SER A 255 -9.72 -8.15 -20.06
C SER A 255 -9.35 -7.20 -21.19
N GLY A 256 -8.46 -7.60 -22.12
CA GLY A 256 -8.14 -6.83 -23.34
C GLY A 256 -7.07 -5.75 -23.15
N SER A 257 -6.41 -5.68 -22.01
CA SER A 257 -5.22 -4.85 -21.77
C SER A 257 -3.97 -5.40 -22.49
N ALA A 258 -4.07 -6.59 -23.09
CA ALA A 258 -2.99 -7.35 -23.71
C ALA A 258 -2.40 -6.76 -25.01
N ASN A 259 -2.93 -5.64 -25.49
CA ASN A 259 -2.49 -5.03 -26.77
C ASN A 259 -1.54 -3.82 -26.60
N ARG A 260 -0.86 -3.68 -25.44
CA ARG A 260 0.23 -2.72 -25.32
C ARG A 260 1.51 -3.35 -25.84
N PRO A 261 2.25 -2.67 -26.71
CA PRO A 261 3.54 -3.19 -27.17
C PRO A 261 4.48 -3.34 -25.98
N ASP A 262 5.11 -4.51 -25.86
CA ASP A 262 6.22 -4.75 -24.93
C ASP A 262 7.46 -3.97 -25.41
N ASN A 263 7.47 -2.68 -25.11
CA ASN A 263 8.61 -1.80 -25.39
C ASN A 263 9.42 -1.46 -24.13
N GLY A 264 9.18 -2.18 -23.00
CA GLY A 264 9.85 -1.95 -21.72
C GLY A 264 9.49 -0.63 -21.04
N SER A 265 8.47 0.10 -21.54
CA SER A 265 8.06 1.39 -20.98
C SER A 265 6.83 1.30 -20.06
N ASP A 266 6.16 0.14 -19.98
CA ASP A 266 5.02 -0.06 -19.09
C ASP A 266 5.49 -0.57 -17.72
N PRO A 267 5.29 0.22 -16.62
CA PRO A 267 5.75 -0.14 -15.29
C PRO A 267 5.11 -1.42 -14.75
N PHE A 268 3.84 -1.67 -15.09
CA PHE A 268 3.11 -2.86 -14.62
C PHE A 268 3.53 -4.10 -15.38
N HIS A 269 3.82 -3.98 -16.67
CA HIS A 269 4.38 -5.08 -17.45
C HIS A 269 5.77 -5.47 -16.92
N ASN A 270 6.62 -4.50 -16.61
CA ASN A 270 7.93 -4.76 -16.01
C ASN A 270 7.80 -5.47 -14.66
N LEU A 271 6.88 -5.00 -13.79
CA LEU A 271 6.62 -5.65 -12.51
C LEU A 271 6.12 -7.08 -12.69
N ALA A 272 5.15 -7.30 -13.58
CA ALA A 272 4.61 -8.61 -13.91
C ALA A 272 5.70 -9.59 -14.31
N ARG A 273 6.54 -9.21 -15.26
CA ARG A 273 7.68 -10.00 -15.70
C ARG A 273 8.63 -10.33 -14.56
N HIS A 274 9.00 -9.36 -13.71
CA HIS A 274 9.89 -9.61 -12.58
C HIS A 274 9.31 -10.57 -11.55
N ILE A 275 7.99 -10.60 -11.39
CA ILE A 275 7.32 -11.60 -10.53
C ILE A 275 7.33 -12.98 -11.19
N GLU A 276 7.05 -13.07 -12.49
CA GLU A 276 7.09 -14.33 -13.24
C GLU A 276 8.51 -14.94 -13.27
N GLU A 277 9.53 -14.08 -13.40
CA GLU A 277 10.95 -14.45 -13.36
C GLU A 277 11.46 -14.70 -11.94
N ALA A 278 10.63 -14.56 -10.90
CA ALA A 278 10.97 -14.66 -9.49
C ALA A 278 12.13 -13.71 -9.05
N VAL A 279 12.28 -12.57 -9.72
CA VAL A 279 13.22 -11.51 -9.32
C VAL A 279 12.70 -10.75 -8.12
N VAL A 280 11.37 -10.50 -8.08
CA VAL A 280 10.68 -9.93 -6.93
C VAL A 280 9.43 -10.73 -6.59
N ALA A 281 8.99 -10.61 -5.34
CA ALA A 281 7.71 -11.15 -4.89
C ALA A 281 6.97 -10.17 -3.98
N PRO A 282 5.64 -10.07 -4.09
CA PRO A 282 4.82 -9.49 -3.03
C PRO A 282 4.96 -10.36 -1.78
N THR A 283 5.47 -9.79 -0.70
CA THR A 283 5.83 -10.54 0.51
C THR A 283 5.17 -9.90 1.74
N GLU A 284 4.52 -10.72 2.55
CA GLU A 284 3.99 -10.34 3.85
C GLU A 284 4.94 -10.77 4.96
N ILE A 285 5.27 -9.85 5.88
CA ILE A 285 6.05 -10.12 7.09
C ILE A 285 5.22 -9.68 8.30
N TYR A 286 4.99 -10.60 9.21
CA TYR A 286 4.26 -10.35 10.47
C TYR A 286 5.24 -10.33 11.63
N LEU A 287 5.28 -9.19 12.31
CA LEU A 287 6.16 -8.92 13.43
C LEU A 287 5.33 -8.66 14.69
N ARG A 288 5.83 -9.08 15.83
CA ARG A 288 5.19 -8.85 17.14
C ARG A 288 6.12 -8.11 18.07
N LYS A 289 5.61 -7.04 18.69
CA LYS A 289 6.26 -6.40 19.83
C LYS A 289 6.10 -7.28 21.07
N PRO A 290 7.16 -7.66 21.78
CA PRO A 290 7.05 -8.45 22.99
C PRO A 290 6.06 -7.86 23.99
N GLY A 291 5.33 -8.71 24.72
CA GLY A 291 4.53 -8.30 25.87
C GLY A 291 5.41 -7.74 27.01
N LYS A 292 4.81 -7.01 27.93
CA LYS A 292 5.53 -6.72 29.19
C LYS A 292 5.70 -8.06 29.94
N ALA A 293 6.93 -8.32 30.34
CA ALA A 293 7.23 -9.44 31.25
C ALA A 293 6.50 -9.26 32.60
#